data_e037eb8a0f80b7dd13e75c00d70f33ce
#
_entry.id   e037eb8a0f80b7dd13e75c00d70f33ce
#
_cell.length_a   1.000
_cell.length_b   1.000
_cell.length_c   1.000
_cell.angle_alpha   90.00
_cell.angle_beta   90.00
_cell.angle_gamma   90.00
#
_symmetry.space_group_name_H-M   'P 1'
#
loop_
_entity.id
_entity.type
_entity.pdbx_description
1 polymer ?
#
loop_
_entity_poly.entity_id
_entity_poly.type
_entity_poly.pdbx_seq_one_letter_code
_entity_poly.pdbx_strand_id
1 'polypeptide(L)'
;NPGLIYVALSAYGQYTDKAKAAARMPDTDITSQAGSGLPAQMGAPATEKEPYTWPLRGGMWAGWYISGLSGALGATVALIHRQNTGQGQMVDVAGMDAYSSMVGIPASIGFTWEKARPRIGVLDFILYPYGHWKCKDGLVAIAAPRDHDFRALLKVLGLWEQEDDWRYSSDRIPD
;
A
#
# COMPACT_ATOMS: atom_id res chain seq x y z
N ASN A 1 29.67 4.72 -23.40
CA ASN A 1 28.71 4.17 -24.35
C ASN A 1 27.42 5.00 -24.33
N PRO A 2 27.11 5.80 -25.37
CA PRO A 2 25.94 6.68 -25.36
C PRO A 2 24.60 5.91 -25.34
N GLY A 3 24.59 4.64 -25.75
CA GLY A 3 23.40 3.79 -25.71
C GLY A 3 23.25 2.95 -24.46
N LEU A 4 24.10 3.15 -23.43
CA LEU A 4 24.03 2.37 -22.20
C LEU A 4 22.79 2.77 -21.39
N ILE A 5 22.02 1.75 -20.96
CA ILE A 5 21.00 1.91 -19.95
C ILE A 5 21.55 1.31 -18.66
N TYR A 6 21.58 2.12 -17.61
CA TYR A 6 22.04 1.72 -16.28
C TYR A 6 20.91 1.86 -15.28
N VAL A 7 20.53 0.76 -14.62
CA VAL A 7 19.47 0.74 -13.60
C VAL A 7 20.11 0.52 -12.24
N ALA A 8 19.97 1.50 -11.36
CA ALA A 8 20.38 1.41 -9.97
C ALA A 8 19.18 1.19 -9.07
N LEU A 9 19.27 0.18 -8.21
CA LEU A 9 18.27 -0.13 -7.20
C LEU A 9 18.93 0.04 -5.83
N SER A 10 18.36 0.91 -4.99
CA SER A 10 18.82 1.10 -3.62
C SER A 10 17.65 1.45 -2.70
N ALA A 11 17.83 1.36 -1.38
CA ALA A 11 16.75 1.67 -0.45
C ALA A 11 16.29 3.14 -0.54
N TYR A 12 17.21 4.07 -0.80
CA TYR A 12 16.96 5.52 -0.68
C TYR A 12 17.19 6.29 -1.98
N GLY A 13 17.54 5.63 -3.08
CA GLY A 13 18.01 6.28 -4.31
C GLY A 13 19.46 6.77 -4.18
N GLN A 14 19.96 7.45 -5.23
CA GLN A 14 21.36 7.89 -5.28
C GLN A 14 21.50 9.42 -5.36
N TYR A 15 20.49 10.11 -5.86
CA TYR A 15 20.62 11.53 -6.24
C TYR A 15 19.85 12.51 -5.36
N THR A 16 18.95 12.02 -4.53
CA THR A 16 18.14 12.89 -3.66
C THR A 16 18.90 13.32 -2.40
N ASP A 17 18.45 14.38 -1.75
CA ASP A 17 19.00 14.76 -0.44
C ASP A 17 18.75 13.69 0.62
N LYS A 18 17.66 12.93 0.50
CA LYS A 18 17.43 11.73 1.32
C LYS A 18 18.52 10.69 1.12
N ALA A 19 18.92 10.43 -0.14
CA ALA A 19 20.00 9.48 -0.44
C ALA A 19 21.32 9.91 0.21
N LYS A 20 21.64 11.20 0.15
CA LYS A 20 22.86 11.76 0.79
C LYS A 20 22.80 11.63 2.31
N ALA A 21 21.67 11.97 2.92
CA ALA A 21 21.46 11.83 4.37
C ALA A 21 21.50 10.37 4.82
N ALA A 22 21.01 9.46 3.99
CA ALA A 22 20.94 8.02 4.26
C ALA A 22 22.19 7.24 3.83
N ALA A 23 23.24 7.88 3.33
CA ALA A 23 24.43 7.21 2.78
C ALA A 23 25.14 6.25 3.76
N ARG A 24 24.88 6.37 5.06
CA ARG A 24 25.41 5.49 6.12
C ARG A 24 24.34 4.57 6.72
N MET A 25 23.10 4.63 6.23
CA MET A 25 22.03 3.79 6.72
C MET A 25 22.04 2.43 6.00
N PRO A 26 21.61 1.35 6.67
CA PRO A 26 21.50 0.05 6.03
C PRO A 26 20.56 0.10 4.81
N ASP A 27 21.01 -0.47 3.71
CA ASP A 27 20.20 -0.68 2.51
C ASP A 27 19.63 -2.11 2.57
N THR A 28 18.43 -2.23 3.11
CA THR A 28 17.73 -3.49 3.29
C THR A 28 16.26 -3.36 2.93
N ASP A 29 15.60 -4.50 2.69
CA ASP A 29 14.17 -4.55 2.46
C ASP A 29 13.36 -3.87 3.58
N ILE A 30 13.69 -4.14 4.84
CA ILE A 30 12.99 -3.57 5.98
C ILE A 30 13.15 -2.06 6.09
N THR A 31 14.30 -1.50 5.70
CA THR A 31 14.51 -0.05 5.71
C THR A 31 13.71 0.64 4.60
N SER A 32 13.61 0.03 3.42
CA SER A 32 12.73 0.50 2.35
C SER A 32 11.26 0.49 2.79
N GLN A 33 10.82 -0.59 3.41
CA GLN A 33 9.46 -0.70 3.93
C GLN A 33 9.18 0.36 5.02
N ALA A 34 10.07 0.47 6.01
CA ALA A 34 9.90 1.42 7.11
C ALA A 34 9.84 2.87 6.61
N GLY A 35 10.74 3.24 5.69
CA GLY A 35 10.79 4.58 5.10
C GLY A 35 9.57 4.94 4.25
N SER A 36 8.87 3.94 3.70
CA SER A 36 7.66 4.15 2.90
C SER A 36 6.44 4.61 3.71
N GLY A 37 6.43 4.36 5.02
CA GLY A 37 5.28 4.60 5.89
C GLY A 37 4.19 3.52 5.82
N LEU A 38 4.21 2.60 4.87
CA LEU A 38 3.18 1.56 4.73
C LEU A 38 3.07 0.65 5.97
N PRO A 39 4.16 0.16 6.58
CA PRO A 39 4.09 -0.64 7.80
C PRO A 39 3.41 0.06 8.97
N ALA A 40 3.49 1.39 9.03
CA ALA A 40 2.81 2.16 10.09
C ALA A 40 1.28 2.04 10.02
N GLN A 41 0.73 1.68 8.88
CA GLN A 41 -0.71 1.49 8.66
C GLN A 41 -1.15 0.03 8.84
N MET A 42 -0.20 -0.90 8.96
CA MET A 42 -0.43 -2.32 9.08
C MET A 42 -0.27 -2.75 10.55
N GLY A 43 -1.16 -3.62 11.00
CA GLY A 43 -1.12 -4.14 12.37
C GLY A 43 -2.43 -3.93 13.13
N ALA A 44 -2.45 -4.35 14.37
CA ALA A 44 -3.62 -4.20 15.24
C ALA A 44 -3.90 -2.72 15.54
N PRO A 45 -5.18 -2.34 15.66
CA PRO A 45 -5.54 -0.99 16.10
C PRO A 45 -5.08 -0.76 17.55
N ALA A 46 -4.76 0.50 17.87
CA ALA A 46 -4.55 0.88 19.25
C ALA A 46 -5.85 0.78 20.05
N THR A 47 -5.74 0.40 21.29
CA THR A 47 -6.85 0.34 22.26
C THR A 47 -6.49 1.13 23.52
N GLU A 48 -7.47 1.37 24.38
CA GLU A 48 -7.21 2.01 25.69
C GLU A 48 -6.22 1.21 26.55
N LYS A 49 -6.25 -0.13 26.42
CA LYS A 49 -5.35 -1.04 27.17
C LYS A 49 -3.98 -1.17 26.52
N GLU A 50 -3.94 -1.05 25.17
CA GLU A 50 -2.72 -1.16 24.36
C GLU A 50 -2.62 0.06 23.43
N PRO A 51 -2.23 1.24 23.95
CA PRO A 51 -2.18 2.46 23.16
C PRO A 51 -1.05 2.43 22.11
N TYR A 52 -0.08 1.55 22.28
CA TYR A 52 1.04 1.36 21.33
C TYR A 52 1.00 -0.04 20.75
N THR A 53 0.69 -0.14 19.48
CA THR A 53 0.73 -1.39 18.75
C THR A 53 1.88 -1.39 17.75
N TRP A 54 2.43 -2.57 17.50
CA TRP A 54 3.58 -2.73 16.62
C TRP A 54 3.17 -2.57 15.15
N PRO A 55 3.91 -1.78 14.36
CA PRO A 55 3.77 -1.81 12.92
C PRO A 55 4.19 -3.18 12.38
N LEU A 56 3.45 -3.69 11.41
CA LEU A 56 3.80 -4.95 10.76
C LEU A 56 4.50 -4.69 9.43
N ARG A 57 5.58 -5.41 9.19
CA ARG A 57 6.20 -5.42 7.87
C ARG A 57 5.37 -6.23 6.89
N GLY A 58 5.39 -5.88 5.62
CA GLY A 58 4.90 -6.73 4.54
C GLY A 58 5.65 -8.06 4.52
N GLY A 59 4.93 -9.14 4.23
CA GLY A 59 5.51 -10.47 4.15
C GLY A 59 6.59 -10.57 3.07
N MET A 60 7.50 -11.54 3.24
CA MET A 60 8.64 -11.78 2.34
C MET A 60 9.51 -10.51 2.18
N TRP A 61 10.12 -10.29 1.04
CA TRP A 61 10.90 -9.09 0.72
C TRP A 61 10.08 -8.14 -0.18
N ALA A 62 8.91 -7.71 0.31
CA ALA A 62 7.95 -6.95 -0.47
C ALA A 62 8.53 -5.63 -1.00
N GLY A 63 9.37 -4.94 -0.22
CA GLY A 63 10.05 -3.72 -0.66
C GLY A 63 11.00 -3.99 -1.83
N TRP A 64 11.75 -5.07 -1.79
CA TRP A 64 12.67 -5.44 -2.88
C TRP A 64 11.92 -5.90 -4.14
N TYR A 65 10.83 -6.65 -3.99
CA TYR A 65 10.01 -7.05 -5.15
C TYR A 65 9.43 -5.84 -5.88
N ILE A 66 8.92 -4.86 -5.14
CA ILE A 66 8.36 -3.64 -5.73
C ILE A 66 9.46 -2.78 -6.35
N SER A 67 10.63 -2.69 -5.70
CA SER A 67 11.79 -2.00 -6.27
C SER A 67 12.25 -2.65 -7.57
N GLY A 68 12.32 -3.99 -7.60
CA GLY A 68 12.66 -4.75 -8.80
C GLY A 68 11.66 -4.53 -9.94
N LEU A 69 10.37 -4.53 -9.64
CA LEU A 69 9.31 -4.24 -10.63
C LEU A 69 9.41 -2.82 -11.17
N SER A 70 9.65 -1.84 -10.30
CA SER A 70 9.86 -0.44 -10.70
C SER A 70 11.10 -0.28 -11.56
N GLY A 71 12.18 -1.00 -11.23
CA GLY A 71 13.40 -1.04 -12.05
C GLY A 71 13.16 -1.64 -13.43
N ALA A 72 12.41 -2.73 -13.52
CA ALA A 72 12.05 -3.35 -14.79
C ALA A 72 11.19 -2.41 -15.67
N LEU A 73 10.23 -1.72 -15.05
CA LEU A 73 9.42 -0.70 -15.72
C LEU A 73 10.31 0.45 -16.24
N GLY A 74 11.18 0.98 -15.37
CA GLY A 74 12.11 2.04 -15.75
C GLY A 74 13.06 1.63 -16.88
N ALA A 75 13.60 0.40 -16.83
CA ALA A 75 14.43 -0.17 -17.90
C ALA A 75 13.65 -0.24 -19.24
N THR A 76 12.38 -0.66 -19.18
CA THR A 76 11.52 -0.75 -20.38
C THR A 76 11.29 0.63 -20.99
N VAL A 77 10.98 1.64 -20.18
CA VAL A 77 10.83 3.02 -20.62
C VAL A 77 12.13 3.55 -21.22
N ALA A 78 13.28 3.27 -20.59
CA ALA A 78 14.58 3.66 -21.09
C ALA A 78 14.92 2.97 -22.44
N LEU A 79 14.50 1.73 -22.64
CA LEU A 79 14.64 1.01 -23.91
C LEU A 79 13.85 1.67 -25.02
N ILE A 80 12.60 2.04 -24.76
CA ILE A 80 11.74 2.74 -25.72
C ILE A 80 12.38 4.10 -26.09
N HIS A 81 12.86 4.84 -25.09
CA HIS A 81 13.58 6.10 -25.33
C HIS A 81 14.79 5.88 -26.23
N ARG A 82 15.62 4.87 -25.92
CA ARG A 82 16.80 4.54 -26.73
C ARG A 82 16.46 4.14 -28.16
N GLN A 83 15.36 3.41 -28.37
CA GLN A 83 14.90 3.07 -29.73
C GLN A 83 14.59 4.33 -30.56
N ASN A 84 14.02 5.35 -29.93
CA ASN A 84 13.62 6.58 -30.62
C ASN A 84 14.77 7.60 -30.78
N THR A 85 15.75 7.58 -29.89
CA THR A 85 16.79 8.64 -29.81
C THR A 85 18.21 8.14 -30.07
N GLY A 86 18.43 6.82 -29.98
CA GLY A 86 19.77 6.21 -29.98
C GLY A 86 20.51 6.39 -28.63
N GLN A 87 19.93 7.09 -27.65
CA GLN A 87 20.57 7.43 -26.38
C GLN A 87 20.06 6.54 -25.24
N GLY A 88 21.02 6.04 -24.46
CA GLY A 88 20.74 5.39 -23.18
C GLY A 88 20.53 6.42 -22.07
N GLN A 89 20.19 5.94 -20.90
CA GLN A 89 20.03 6.78 -19.70
C GLN A 89 20.20 5.99 -18.41
N MET A 90 20.35 6.70 -17.32
CA MET A 90 20.31 6.11 -16.00
C MET A 90 18.88 6.12 -15.46
N VAL A 91 18.53 5.03 -14.79
CA VAL A 91 17.29 4.86 -14.03
C VAL A 91 17.69 4.65 -12.57
N ASP A 92 17.33 5.56 -11.70
CA ASP A 92 17.55 5.46 -10.26
C ASP A 92 16.23 5.11 -9.56
N VAL A 93 16.21 3.99 -8.84
CA VAL A 93 15.02 3.51 -8.12
C VAL A 93 15.33 3.50 -6.64
N ALA A 94 14.66 4.39 -5.91
CA ALA A 94 14.62 4.36 -4.46
C ALA A 94 13.54 3.37 -3.99
N GLY A 95 13.94 2.29 -3.33
CA GLY A 95 13.02 1.25 -2.86
C GLY A 95 11.95 1.79 -1.92
N MET A 96 12.32 2.75 -1.08
CA MET A 96 11.39 3.46 -0.21
C MET A 96 10.29 4.18 -1.00
N ASP A 97 10.65 4.91 -2.06
CA ASP A 97 9.68 5.64 -2.88
C ASP A 97 8.83 4.67 -3.72
N ALA A 98 9.45 3.62 -4.26
CA ALA A 98 8.74 2.57 -4.97
C ALA A 98 7.71 1.89 -4.07
N TYR A 99 8.07 1.59 -2.81
CA TYR A 99 7.13 1.00 -1.87
C TYR A 99 6.06 2.00 -1.39
N SER A 100 6.40 3.29 -1.28
CA SER A 100 5.43 4.35 -0.96
C SER A 100 4.32 4.46 -2.01
N SER A 101 4.59 4.10 -3.28
CA SER A 101 3.55 4.08 -4.31
C SER A 101 2.42 3.10 -4.01
N MET A 102 2.67 2.07 -3.17
CA MET A 102 1.67 1.11 -2.71
C MET A 102 0.77 1.66 -1.58
N VAL A 103 1.12 2.79 -0.98
CA VAL A 103 0.28 3.42 0.05
C VAL A 103 -1.05 3.90 -0.55
N GLY A 104 -1.04 4.31 -1.84
CA GLY A 104 -2.26 4.57 -2.61
C GLY A 104 -3.20 5.59 -1.97
N ILE A 105 -4.48 5.22 -1.88
CA ILE A 105 -5.56 6.07 -1.35
C ILE A 105 -5.26 6.64 0.06
N PRO A 106 -4.70 5.90 1.04
CA PRO A 106 -4.33 6.46 2.33
C PRO A 106 -3.38 7.65 2.27
N ALA A 107 -2.46 7.70 1.29
CA ALA A 107 -1.60 8.87 1.10
C ALA A 107 -2.42 10.09 0.65
N SER A 108 -3.33 9.88 -0.30
CA SER A 108 -4.22 10.95 -0.78
C SER A 108 -5.09 11.49 0.35
N ILE A 109 -5.65 10.62 1.19
CA ILE A 109 -6.43 11.01 2.38
C ILE A 109 -5.55 11.80 3.35
N GLY A 110 -4.33 11.34 3.62
CA GLY A 110 -3.40 12.05 4.50
C GLY A 110 -3.10 13.46 4.02
N PHE A 111 -2.89 13.65 2.71
CA PHE A 111 -2.65 14.97 2.13
C PHE A 111 -3.90 15.86 2.11
N THR A 112 -5.08 15.28 1.86
CA THR A 112 -6.32 16.06 1.73
C THR A 112 -6.91 16.44 3.09
N TRP A 113 -6.86 15.54 4.05
CA TRP A 113 -7.50 15.73 5.36
C TRP A 113 -6.49 15.99 6.48
N GLU A 114 -5.20 16.03 6.17
CA GLU A 114 -4.11 16.21 7.15
C GLU A 114 -4.16 15.20 8.31
N LYS A 115 -4.74 14.03 8.04
CA LYS A 115 -4.90 12.95 9.03
C LYS A 115 -4.16 11.70 8.58
N ALA A 116 -3.34 11.16 9.47
CA ALA A 116 -2.73 9.85 9.22
C ALA A 116 -3.80 8.75 9.35
N ARG A 117 -3.75 7.78 8.42
CA ARG A 117 -4.59 6.59 8.52
C ARG A 117 -4.24 5.81 9.80
N PRO A 118 -5.22 5.49 10.66
CA PRO A 118 -4.98 4.62 11.80
C PRO A 118 -4.77 3.17 11.36
N ARG A 119 -4.18 2.36 12.21
CA ARG A 119 -4.21 0.90 12.06
C ARG A 119 -5.59 0.39 12.42
N ILE A 120 -6.21 -0.35 11.53
CA ILE A 120 -7.56 -0.90 11.71
C ILE A 120 -7.59 -2.43 11.66
N GLY A 121 -6.43 -3.07 11.75
CA GLY A 121 -6.30 -4.52 11.76
C GLY A 121 -6.60 -5.14 10.41
N VAL A 122 -7.58 -6.02 10.40
CA VAL A 122 -7.94 -6.87 9.24
C VAL A 122 -9.04 -6.28 8.37
N LEU A 123 -9.50 -5.07 8.68
CA LEU A 123 -10.55 -4.39 7.93
C LEU A 123 -9.94 -3.41 6.92
N ASP A 124 -10.69 -3.07 5.90
CA ASP A 124 -10.35 -1.95 5.02
C ASP A 124 -10.81 -0.62 5.63
N PHE A 125 -10.08 0.47 5.32
CA PHE A 125 -10.35 1.78 5.88
C PHE A 125 -11.50 2.51 5.18
N ILE A 126 -11.73 2.19 3.90
CA ILE A 126 -12.67 2.93 3.05
C ILE A 126 -13.83 2.04 2.64
N LEU A 127 -13.56 0.76 2.39
CA LEU A 127 -14.53 -0.17 1.85
C LEU A 127 -15.13 -1.01 2.99
N TYR A 128 -16.45 -1.06 3.07
CA TYR A 128 -17.14 -1.89 4.05
C TYR A 128 -18.38 -2.56 3.42
N PRO A 129 -18.60 -3.85 3.70
CA PRO A 129 -17.68 -4.78 4.37
C PRO A 129 -16.55 -5.26 3.46
N TYR A 130 -15.31 -5.06 3.88
CA TYR A 130 -14.14 -5.53 3.19
C TYR A 130 -13.05 -5.90 4.22
N GLY A 131 -12.77 -7.19 4.37
CA GLY A 131 -11.83 -7.64 5.41
C GLY A 131 -12.04 -9.10 5.82
N HIS A 132 -11.62 -9.40 7.06
CA HIS A 132 -11.70 -10.73 7.64
C HIS A 132 -12.52 -10.71 8.93
N TRP A 133 -13.43 -11.66 9.08
CA TRP A 133 -14.29 -11.82 10.25
C TRP A 133 -14.15 -13.21 10.85
N LYS A 134 -14.30 -13.29 12.16
CA LYS A 134 -14.41 -14.59 12.83
C LYS A 134 -15.70 -15.27 12.47
N CYS A 135 -15.63 -16.57 12.17
CA CYS A 135 -16.76 -17.47 12.05
C CYS A 135 -16.65 -18.59 13.10
N LYS A 136 -17.58 -19.54 13.09
CA LYS A 136 -17.68 -20.60 14.10
C LYS A 136 -16.39 -21.42 14.21
N ASP A 137 -15.72 -21.65 13.11
CA ASP A 137 -14.61 -22.60 12.96
C ASP A 137 -13.33 -21.98 12.36
N GLY A 138 -13.29 -20.63 12.25
CA GLY A 138 -12.10 -19.97 11.70
C GLY A 138 -12.32 -18.52 11.34
N LEU A 139 -11.85 -18.14 10.15
CA LEU A 139 -11.98 -16.81 9.58
C LEU A 139 -12.64 -16.89 8.21
N VAL A 140 -13.48 -15.94 7.90
CA VAL A 140 -14.05 -15.72 6.57
C VAL A 140 -13.59 -14.37 6.02
N ALA A 141 -13.17 -14.33 4.76
CA ALA A 141 -12.92 -13.10 4.04
C ALA A 141 -14.22 -12.65 3.35
N ILE A 142 -14.62 -11.40 3.58
CA ILE A 142 -15.79 -10.80 2.94
C ILE A 142 -15.31 -9.59 2.16
N ALA A 143 -15.72 -9.49 0.90
CA ALA A 143 -15.46 -8.37 0.02
C ALA A 143 -16.75 -8.03 -0.74
N ALA A 144 -17.60 -7.23 -0.13
CA ALA A 144 -18.90 -6.84 -0.67
C ALA A 144 -19.09 -5.30 -0.64
N PRO A 145 -18.17 -4.53 -1.24
CA PRO A 145 -18.23 -3.07 -1.16
C PRO A 145 -19.29 -2.45 -2.07
N ARG A 146 -19.70 -3.13 -3.15
CA ARG A 146 -20.73 -2.63 -4.08
C ARG A 146 -22.11 -2.97 -3.55
N ASP A 147 -23.11 -2.13 -3.82
CA ASP A 147 -24.46 -2.28 -3.29
C ASP A 147 -25.09 -3.64 -3.60
N HIS A 148 -24.93 -4.14 -4.83
CA HIS A 148 -25.48 -5.44 -5.19
C HIS A 148 -24.78 -6.62 -4.50
N ASP A 149 -23.46 -6.54 -4.27
CA ASP A 149 -22.73 -7.54 -3.51
C ASP A 149 -23.18 -7.54 -2.04
N PHE A 150 -23.36 -6.33 -1.49
CA PHE A 150 -23.81 -6.15 -0.12
C PHE A 150 -25.25 -6.69 0.10
N ARG A 151 -26.16 -6.42 -0.83
CA ARG A 151 -27.51 -6.98 -0.81
C ARG A 151 -27.49 -8.51 -0.88
N ALA A 152 -26.62 -9.08 -1.71
CA ALA A 152 -26.43 -10.53 -1.77
C ALA A 152 -25.90 -11.08 -0.44
N LEU A 153 -24.96 -10.38 0.20
CA LEU A 153 -24.45 -10.74 1.52
C LEU A 153 -25.56 -10.70 2.59
N LEU A 154 -26.39 -9.64 2.61
CA LEU A 154 -27.52 -9.55 3.55
C LEU A 154 -28.49 -10.74 3.40
N LYS A 155 -28.76 -11.18 2.17
CA LYS A 155 -29.59 -12.37 1.92
C LYS A 155 -28.94 -13.62 2.50
N VAL A 156 -27.65 -13.83 2.31
CA VAL A 156 -26.91 -14.99 2.86
C VAL A 156 -26.93 -14.98 4.39
N LEU A 157 -26.85 -13.79 4.99
CA LEU A 157 -26.88 -13.62 6.46
C LEU A 157 -28.27 -13.66 7.06
N GLY A 158 -29.34 -13.76 6.25
CA GLY A 158 -30.73 -13.69 6.71
C GLY A 158 -31.17 -12.30 7.17
N LEU A 159 -30.46 -11.26 6.72
CA LEU A 159 -30.68 -9.85 7.10
C LEU A 159 -31.27 -9.01 5.95
N TRP A 160 -31.79 -9.65 4.92
CA TRP A 160 -32.26 -8.98 3.71
C TRP A 160 -33.43 -8.00 3.94
N GLU A 161 -34.22 -8.18 5.02
CA GLU A 161 -35.28 -7.24 5.39
C GLU A 161 -34.79 -5.86 5.79
N GLN A 162 -33.49 -5.74 6.06
CA GLN A 162 -32.81 -4.50 6.42
C GLN A 162 -32.18 -3.79 5.21
N GLU A 163 -32.49 -4.25 4.00
CA GLU A 163 -31.90 -3.73 2.76
C GLU A 163 -32.12 -2.22 2.59
N ASP A 164 -33.25 -1.70 3.00
CA ASP A 164 -33.63 -0.30 2.91
C ASP A 164 -33.20 0.54 4.12
N ASP A 165 -32.58 -0.05 5.13
CA ASP A 165 -32.05 0.69 6.27
C ASP A 165 -30.85 1.55 5.82
N TRP A 166 -30.87 2.85 6.13
CA TRP A 166 -29.82 3.80 5.79
C TRP A 166 -28.42 3.35 6.22
N ARG A 167 -28.31 2.60 7.32
CA ARG A 167 -27.08 2.01 7.81
C ARG A 167 -26.42 1.03 6.83
N TYR A 168 -27.19 0.55 5.86
CA TYR A 168 -26.80 -0.42 4.85
C TYR A 168 -26.84 0.18 3.43
N SER A 169 -27.00 1.50 3.29
CA SER A 169 -27.00 2.19 2.02
C SER A 169 -25.56 2.52 1.54
N SER A 170 -25.44 3.06 0.33
CA SER A 170 -24.16 3.53 -0.22
C SER A 170 -23.53 4.68 0.58
N ASP A 171 -24.32 5.34 1.43
CA ASP A 171 -23.87 6.43 2.32
C ASP A 171 -23.27 5.92 3.65
N ARG A 172 -22.83 4.67 3.66
CA ARG A 172 -22.28 3.96 4.83
C ARG A 172 -20.92 4.43 5.31
N ILE A 173 -20.36 5.44 4.69
CA ILE A 173 -19.09 6.01 5.15
C ILE A 173 -19.39 6.79 6.43
N PRO A 174 -18.91 6.35 7.60
CA PRO A 174 -19.10 7.13 8.82
C PRO A 174 -18.37 8.47 8.70
N ASP A 175 -18.99 9.51 9.21
CA ASP A 175 -18.38 10.83 9.37
C ASP A 175 -17.07 10.79 10.19
#